data_3b8036a1c6b8d55d0455fb8f10aeb3b5
#
_entry.id   3b8036a1c6b8d55d0455fb8f10aeb3b5
#
_cell.length_a   1.000
_cell.length_b   1.000
_cell.length_c   1.000
_cell.angle_alpha   90.00
_cell.angle_beta   90.00
_cell.angle_gamma   90.00
#
_symmetry.space_group_name_H-M   'P 1'
#
loop_
_entity.id
_entity.type
_entity.pdbx_description
1 polymer ?
#
loop_
_entity_poly.entity_id
_entity_poly.type
_entity_poly.pdbx_seq_one_letter_code
_entity_poly.pdbx_strand_id
1 'polypeptide(L)'
;MSEKAEKGNGGIRLKQKLKKELQMLYQPPDPVRKQEFLQRMPESRMSNMEFLRSQTGYIGKWNWLISAAVLTGGICAAFDKNRMYTGILAAMLPVLALSFVAEGSRSVRYGMEELEMVSRFSLKAVLMAKFMILGLGNMIVLAALFPLLMWNGTYEFLSAALVILFPYLLSCYCNLTIVRKVRGKESIYYCSAVSVLICGTVLVVTYSKINIYSLMKPLGWVLSLVILAMLTFREWKMILLQSEEWAWSF
;
A
#
# COMPACT_ATOMS: atom_id res chain seq x y z
N MET A 1 -33.98 20.01 -57.39
CA MET A 1 -33.06 19.36 -56.42
C MET A 1 -31.92 20.28 -55.94
N SER A 2 -31.93 21.54 -56.35
CA SER A 2 -30.87 22.54 -56.06
C SER A 2 -31.11 23.40 -54.81
N GLU A 3 -32.32 23.52 -54.32
CA GLU A 3 -32.71 24.45 -53.24
C GLU A 3 -32.41 23.95 -51.82
N LYS A 4 -32.21 22.64 -51.62
CA LYS A 4 -31.84 22.05 -50.32
C LYS A 4 -30.37 22.15 -49.96
N ALA A 5 -29.48 22.34 -50.94
CA ALA A 5 -28.03 22.47 -50.73
C ALA A 5 -27.61 23.87 -50.24
N GLU A 6 -28.36 24.89 -50.63
CA GLU A 6 -28.04 26.30 -50.30
C GLU A 6 -28.43 26.65 -48.88
N LYS A 7 -29.53 26.07 -48.32
CA LYS A 7 -29.94 26.28 -46.93
C LYS A 7 -28.99 25.62 -45.92
N GLY A 8 -28.28 24.54 -46.29
CA GLY A 8 -27.31 23.85 -45.40
C GLY A 8 -26.01 24.68 -45.22
N ASN A 9 -25.59 25.33 -46.25
CA ASN A 9 -24.32 26.09 -46.25
C ASN A 9 -24.41 27.43 -45.51
N GLY A 10 -25.60 28.06 -45.48
CA GLY A 10 -25.88 29.29 -44.71
C GLY A 10 -25.85 29.03 -43.21
N GLY A 11 -26.42 27.90 -42.73
CA GLY A 11 -26.44 27.54 -41.33
C GLY A 11 -25.08 27.23 -40.73
N ILE A 12 -24.17 26.63 -41.53
CA ILE A 12 -22.80 26.29 -41.10
C ILE A 12 -21.96 27.60 -41.00
N ARG A 13 -22.11 28.52 -41.94
CA ARG A 13 -21.43 29.84 -41.92
C ARG A 13 -21.91 30.70 -40.76
N LEU A 14 -23.19 30.67 -40.43
CA LEU A 14 -23.75 31.42 -39.31
C LEU A 14 -23.23 30.85 -37.97
N LYS A 15 -23.19 29.54 -37.80
CA LYS A 15 -22.61 28.87 -36.64
C LYS A 15 -21.11 29.18 -36.46
N GLN A 16 -20.35 29.22 -37.54
CA GLN A 16 -18.94 29.56 -37.48
C GLN A 16 -18.73 31.05 -37.12
N LYS A 17 -19.57 31.94 -37.63
CA LYS A 17 -19.51 33.38 -37.28
C LYS A 17 -19.87 33.61 -35.83
N LEU A 18 -20.95 32.94 -35.33
CA LEU A 18 -21.35 33.01 -33.94
C LEU A 18 -20.30 32.44 -33.00
N LYS A 19 -19.66 31.33 -33.37
CA LYS A 19 -18.55 30.75 -32.62
C LYS A 19 -17.33 31.68 -32.53
N LYS A 20 -16.99 32.39 -33.64
CA LYS A 20 -15.92 33.41 -33.63
C LYS A 20 -16.27 34.63 -32.75
N GLU A 21 -17.48 35.11 -32.84
CA GLU A 21 -17.94 36.24 -31.98
C GLU A 21 -17.98 35.85 -30.50
N LEU A 22 -18.45 34.62 -30.17
CA LEU A 22 -18.39 34.10 -28.82
C LEU A 22 -16.95 33.93 -28.33
N GLN A 23 -16.04 33.43 -29.16
CA GLN A 23 -14.63 33.32 -28.81
C GLN A 23 -13.97 34.67 -28.56
N MET A 24 -14.34 35.73 -29.30
CA MET A 24 -13.85 37.11 -29.05
C MET A 24 -14.42 37.71 -27.76
N LEU A 25 -15.70 37.44 -27.44
CA LEU A 25 -16.34 37.91 -26.22
C LEU A 25 -15.82 37.22 -24.96
N TYR A 26 -15.41 35.92 -25.06
CA TYR A 26 -14.90 35.13 -23.96
C TYR A 26 -13.38 34.95 -24.00
N GLN A 27 -12.66 35.68 -24.82
CA GLN A 27 -11.20 35.74 -24.70
C GLN A 27 -10.85 36.39 -23.37
N PRO A 28 -10.26 35.62 -22.41
CA PRO A 28 -9.77 36.22 -21.19
C PRO A 28 -8.73 37.30 -21.58
N PRO A 29 -8.75 38.47 -20.92
CA PRO A 29 -7.76 39.53 -21.21
C PRO A 29 -6.36 38.90 -21.04
N ASP A 30 -5.47 39.20 -21.98
CA ASP A 30 -4.09 38.72 -21.94
C ASP A 30 -3.47 39.11 -20.60
N PRO A 31 -2.97 38.15 -19.84
CA PRO A 31 -2.44 38.41 -18.50
C PRO A 31 -1.13 39.20 -18.64
N VAL A 32 -1.25 40.52 -18.63
CA VAL A 32 -0.14 41.50 -18.79
C VAL A 32 0.98 41.25 -17.76
N ARG A 33 0.68 40.56 -16.66
CA ARG A 33 1.64 40.23 -15.58
C ARG A 33 1.79 38.74 -15.30
N LYS A 34 1.54 37.88 -16.29
CA LYS A 34 1.67 36.43 -16.11
C LYS A 34 3.07 36.00 -15.64
N GLN A 35 4.10 36.62 -16.25
CA GLN A 35 5.49 36.30 -15.89
C GLN A 35 5.86 36.80 -14.49
N GLU A 36 5.44 37.98 -14.08
CA GLU A 36 5.64 38.50 -12.73
C GLU A 36 4.86 37.69 -11.67
N PHE A 37 3.65 37.27 -12.01
CA PHE A 37 2.84 36.42 -11.13
C PHE A 37 3.46 35.05 -10.96
N LEU A 38 3.95 34.43 -12.05
CA LEU A 38 4.64 33.14 -11.97
C LEU A 38 5.98 33.23 -11.23
N GLN A 39 6.71 34.37 -11.37
CA GLN A 39 7.95 34.59 -10.60
C GLN A 39 7.69 34.87 -9.11
N ARG A 40 6.56 35.46 -8.77
CA ARG A 40 6.15 35.72 -7.38
C ARG A 40 5.54 34.51 -6.69
N MET A 41 5.10 33.51 -7.44
CA MET A 41 4.70 32.23 -6.84
C MET A 41 5.97 31.54 -6.33
N PRO A 42 6.16 31.44 -5.01
CA PRO A 42 7.26 30.64 -4.50
C PRO A 42 7.06 29.22 -5.02
N GLU A 43 7.96 28.75 -5.88
CA GLU A 43 8.08 27.33 -6.12
C GLU A 43 8.46 26.70 -4.78
N SER A 44 7.46 26.36 -3.97
CA SER A 44 7.73 25.60 -2.77
C SER A 44 8.18 24.19 -3.22
N ARG A 45 9.47 24.08 -3.49
CA ARG A 45 10.13 22.80 -3.75
C ARG A 45 10.16 22.07 -2.41
N MET A 46 9.11 21.31 -2.11
CA MET A 46 9.17 20.40 -0.99
C MET A 46 10.28 19.39 -1.26
N SER A 47 11.21 19.28 -0.35
CA SER A 47 12.22 18.21 -0.36
C SER A 47 11.51 16.85 -0.26
N ASN A 48 12.08 15.81 -0.90
CA ASN A 48 11.53 14.45 -0.80
C ASN A 48 11.38 13.98 0.65
N MET A 49 12.26 14.43 1.54
CA MET A 49 12.20 14.13 2.98
C MET A 49 11.06 14.87 3.69
N GLU A 50 10.81 16.13 3.36
CA GLU A 50 9.68 16.89 3.90
C GLU A 50 8.35 16.29 3.44
N PHE A 51 8.29 15.84 2.20
CA PHE A 51 7.14 15.12 1.66
C PHE A 51 6.89 13.82 2.43
N LEU A 52 7.90 12.98 2.62
CA LEU A 52 7.78 11.75 3.42
C LEU A 52 7.34 12.06 4.86
N ARG A 53 7.95 13.07 5.50
CA ARG A 53 7.58 13.47 6.86
C ARG A 53 6.12 13.96 6.95
N SER A 54 5.64 14.70 5.96
CA SER A 54 4.23 15.11 5.91
C SER A 54 3.30 13.92 5.78
N GLN A 55 3.69 12.89 5.01
CA GLN A 55 2.88 11.68 4.83
C GLN A 55 2.78 10.82 6.10
N THR A 56 3.76 10.88 7.03
CA THR A 56 3.65 10.14 8.31
C THR A 56 2.47 10.59 9.16
N GLY A 57 2.09 11.88 9.08
CA GLY A 57 0.94 12.43 9.80
C GLY A 57 -0.42 11.91 9.28
N TYR A 58 -0.47 11.43 8.04
CA TYR A 58 -1.68 10.87 7.43
C TYR A 58 -1.88 9.38 7.69
N ILE A 59 -0.86 8.70 8.26
CA ILE A 59 -0.95 7.28 8.64
C ILE A 59 -1.83 7.15 9.89
N GLY A 60 -2.81 6.24 9.84
CA GLY A 60 -3.74 5.99 10.93
C GLY A 60 -3.02 5.58 12.23
N LYS A 61 -3.42 6.17 13.36
CA LYS A 61 -2.85 5.86 14.69
C LYS A 61 -2.97 4.37 15.05
N TRP A 62 -3.95 3.68 14.51
CA TRP A 62 -4.18 2.26 14.71
C TRP A 62 -3.01 1.38 14.22
N ASN A 63 -2.35 1.79 13.13
CA ASN A 63 -1.19 1.05 12.63
C ASN A 63 -0.03 1.07 13.63
N TRP A 64 0.23 2.21 14.26
CA TRP A 64 1.25 2.34 15.30
C TRP A 64 0.91 1.55 16.56
N LEU A 65 -0.38 1.51 16.94
CA LEU A 65 -0.87 0.71 18.06
C LEU A 65 -0.66 -0.80 17.81
N ILE A 66 -0.98 -1.28 16.61
CA ILE A 66 -0.76 -2.69 16.23
C ILE A 66 0.73 -3.02 16.27
N SER A 67 1.58 -2.16 15.72
CA SER A 67 3.04 -2.34 15.76
C SER A 67 3.58 -2.39 17.19
N ALA A 68 3.10 -1.52 18.08
CA ALA A 68 3.46 -1.52 19.49
C ALA A 68 2.97 -2.79 20.20
N ALA A 69 1.75 -3.25 19.91
CA ALA A 69 1.20 -4.49 20.48
C ALA A 69 2.02 -5.72 20.06
N VAL A 70 2.47 -5.78 18.81
CA VAL A 70 3.35 -6.87 18.32
C VAL A 70 4.71 -6.83 19.01
N LEU A 71 5.31 -5.64 19.20
CA LEU A 71 6.57 -5.49 19.93
C LEU A 71 6.44 -5.91 21.40
N THR A 72 5.37 -5.48 22.09
CA THR A 72 5.13 -5.90 23.47
C THR A 72 4.91 -7.41 23.59
N GLY A 73 4.18 -8.03 22.65
CA GLY A 73 4.05 -9.48 22.54
C GLY A 73 5.41 -10.17 22.34
N GLY A 74 6.30 -9.59 21.55
CA GLY A 74 7.67 -10.06 21.35
C GLY A 74 8.51 -10.01 22.62
N ILE A 75 8.39 -8.93 23.39
CA ILE A 75 9.06 -8.77 24.69
C ILE A 75 8.54 -9.83 25.69
N CYS A 76 7.22 -10.02 25.78
CA CYS A 76 6.64 -11.07 26.63
C CYS A 76 7.14 -12.46 26.21
N ALA A 77 7.20 -12.75 24.91
CA ALA A 77 7.74 -14.02 24.40
C ALA A 77 9.24 -14.19 24.68
N ALA A 78 10.00 -13.08 24.80
CA ALA A 78 11.42 -13.11 25.14
C ALA A 78 11.68 -13.41 26.63
N PHE A 79 10.80 -13.01 27.53
CA PHE A 79 10.96 -13.28 28.96
C PHE A 79 10.48 -14.66 29.37
N ASP A 80 9.50 -15.23 28.65
CA ASP A 80 8.95 -16.53 28.96
C ASP A 80 9.40 -17.60 27.95
N LYS A 81 10.04 -18.67 28.45
CA LYS A 81 10.54 -19.79 27.62
C LYS A 81 9.41 -20.68 27.06
N ASN A 82 8.17 -20.32 27.31
CA ASN A 82 7.03 -21.12 26.86
C ASN A 82 6.78 -20.92 25.35
N ARG A 83 6.80 -22.01 24.60
CA ARG A 83 6.48 -22.02 23.15
C ARG A 83 5.12 -21.37 22.80
N MET A 84 4.22 -21.29 23.78
CA MET A 84 2.90 -20.72 23.59
C MET A 84 2.96 -19.22 23.26
N TYR A 85 3.81 -18.46 23.93
CA TYR A 85 3.96 -17.01 23.67
C TYR A 85 4.57 -16.73 22.31
N THR A 86 5.53 -17.53 21.88
CA THR A 86 6.07 -17.42 20.51
C THR A 86 5.04 -17.77 19.45
N GLY A 87 4.14 -18.72 19.72
CA GLY A 87 3.03 -19.02 18.81
C GLY A 87 2.02 -17.89 18.72
N ILE A 88 1.69 -17.25 19.84
CA ILE A 88 0.82 -16.08 19.89
C ILE A 88 1.47 -14.92 19.14
N LEU A 89 2.77 -14.68 19.33
CA LEU A 89 3.52 -13.67 18.59
C LEU A 89 3.47 -13.92 17.07
N ALA A 90 3.76 -15.15 16.65
CA ALA A 90 3.70 -15.53 15.24
C ALA A 90 2.30 -15.34 14.64
N ALA A 91 1.24 -15.60 15.42
CA ALA A 91 -0.13 -15.37 15.02
C ALA A 91 -0.53 -13.89 14.94
N MET A 92 0.19 -12.99 15.62
CA MET A 92 -0.03 -11.54 15.50
C MET A 92 0.59 -10.93 14.23
N LEU A 93 1.56 -11.60 13.62
CA LEU A 93 2.26 -11.08 12.43
C LEU A 93 1.35 -10.91 11.19
N PRO A 94 0.40 -11.83 10.90
CA PRO A 94 -0.58 -11.59 9.84
C PRO A 94 -1.43 -10.35 10.04
N VAL A 95 -1.73 -9.96 11.29
CA VAL A 95 -2.48 -8.74 11.61
C VAL A 95 -1.64 -7.50 11.30
N LEU A 96 -0.33 -7.56 11.58
CA LEU A 96 0.62 -6.50 11.20
C LEU A 96 0.67 -6.35 9.66
N ALA A 97 0.71 -7.45 8.92
CA ALA A 97 0.66 -7.44 7.46
C ALA A 97 -0.67 -6.90 6.91
N LEU A 98 -1.80 -7.25 7.57
CA LEU A 98 -3.11 -6.71 7.23
C LEU A 98 -3.15 -5.20 7.41
N SER A 99 -2.64 -4.66 8.53
CA SER A 99 -2.63 -3.22 8.80
C SER A 99 -1.80 -2.45 7.76
N PHE A 100 -0.68 -3.01 7.34
CA PHE A 100 0.16 -2.47 6.26
C PHE A 100 -0.60 -2.33 4.95
N VAL A 101 -1.27 -3.40 4.50
CA VAL A 101 -2.01 -3.41 3.23
C VAL A 101 -3.27 -2.56 3.33
N ALA A 102 -3.99 -2.61 4.45
CA ALA A 102 -5.21 -1.86 4.68
C ALA A 102 -4.97 -0.34 4.66
N GLU A 103 -3.90 0.12 5.28
CA GLU A 103 -3.55 1.55 5.30
C GLU A 103 -2.97 2.00 3.96
N GLY A 104 -2.11 1.17 3.33
CA GLY A 104 -1.53 1.47 2.02
C GLY A 104 -2.59 1.61 0.92
N SER A 105 -3.64 0.78 0.94
CA SER A 105 -4.73 0.79 -0.04
C SER A 105 -5.90 1.72 0.33
N ARG A 106 -5.78 2.51 1.39
CA ARG A 106 -6.86 3.34 1.93
C ARG A 106 -7.39 4.35 0.91
N SER A 107 -6.52 5.05 0.20
CA SER A 107 -6.91 6.05 -0.80
C SER A 107 -7.72 5.44 -1.93
N VAL A 108 -7.24 4.32 -2.48
CA VAL A 108 -7.90 3.59 -3.57
C VAL A 108 -9.28 3.09 -3.15
N ARG A 109 -9.41 2.62 -1.91
CA ARG A 109 -10.63 2.05 -1.37
C ARG A 109 -11.74 3.06 -1.12
N TYR A 110 -11.38 4.29 -0.76
CA TYR A 110 -12.37 5.35 -0.49
C TYR A 110 -12.64 6.25 -1.70
N GLY A 111 -12.08 5.96 -2.88
CA GLY A 111 -12.27 6.77 -4.08
C GLY A 111 -11.68 8.18 -3.95
N MET A 112 -10.65 8.35 -3.10
CA MET A 112 -9.97 9.64 -2.95
C MET A 112 -8.92 9.88 -4.04
N GLU A 113 -8.87 8.99 -5.03
CA GLU A 113 -7.94 9.05 -6.17
C GLU A 113 -8.07 10.37 -6.94
N GLU A 114 -9.31 10.80 -7.18
CA GLU A 114 -9.60 12.05 -7.89
C GLU A 114 -9.08 13.29 -7.13
N LEU A 115 -9.25 13.32 -5.82
CA LEU A 115 -8.75 14.42 -4.97
C LEU A 115 -7.21 14.41 -4.88
N GLU A 116 -6.61 13.23 -4.84
CA GLU A 116 -5.15 13.08 -4.83
C GLU A 116 -4.54 13.43 -6.20
N MET A 117 -5.24 13.17 -7.33
CA MET A 117 -4.79 13.57 -8.67
C MET A 117 -4.82 15.08 -8.90
N VAL A 118 -5.73 15.81 -8.27
CA VAL A 118 -5.76 17.28 -8.31
C VAL A 118 -4.64 17.88 -7.46
N SER A 119 -4.08 17.11 -6.55
CA SER A 119 -2.93 17.53 -5.76
C SER A 119 -1.66 17.62 -6.61
N ARG A 120 -0.69 18.41 -6.14
CA ARG A 120 0.61 18.65 -6.82
C ARG A 120 1.44 17.37 -7.02
N PHE A 121 1.12 16.30 -6.30
CA PHE A 121 1.85 15.03 -6.34
C PHE A 121 1.03 13.97 -7.08
N SER A 122 1.68 13.17 -7.92
CA SER A 122 1.02 12.06 -8.57
C SER A 122 0.53 11.03 -7.54
N LEU A 123 -0.64 10.44 -7.79
CA LEU A 123 -1.21 9.36 -6.96
C LEU A 123 -0.17 8.26 -6.65
N LYS A 124 0.63 7.90 -7.65
CA LYS A 124 1.73 6.93 -7.51
C LYS A 124 2.76 7.35 -6.46
N ALA A 125 3.16 8.64 -6.44
CA ALA A 125 4.14 9.14 -5.48
C ALA A 125 3.60 9.06 -4.04
N VAL A 126 2.33 9.39 -3.84
CA VAL A 126 1.66 9.30 -2.53
C VAL A 126 1.55 7.84 -2.07
N LEU A 127 1.12 6.93 -2.95
CA LEU A 127 1.03 5.50 -2.65
C LEU A 127 2.41 4.91 -2.34
N MET A 128 3.43 5.22 -3.16
CA MET A 128 4.81 4.79 -2.91
C MET A 128 5.31 5.28 -1.55
N ALA A 129 5.09 6.56 -1.22
CA ALA A 129 5.50 7.12 0.05
C ALA A 129 4.84 6.40 1.24
N LYS A 130 3.52 6.17 1.19
CA LYS A 130 2.79 5.43 2.22
C LYS A 130 3.33 4.01 2.37
N PHE A 131 3.49 3.27 1.29
CA PHE A 131 4.04 1.91 1.34
C PHE A 131 5.49 1.86 1.82
N MET A 132 6.32 2.84 1.45
CA MET A 132 7.70 2.93 1.97
C MET A 132 7.74 3.18 3.47
N ILE A 133 6.96 4.14 3.99
CA ILE A 133 6.93 4.47 5.41
C ILE A 133 6.42 3.27 6.23
N LEU A 134 5.29 2.69 5.82
CA LEU A 134 4.71 1.52 6.49
C LEU A 134 5.61 0.28 6.38
N GLY A 135 6.19 0.05 5.21
CA GLY A 135 7.13 -1.05 4.97
C GLY A 135 8.39 -0.94 5.83
N LEU A 136 9.00 0.25 5.88
CA LEU A 136 10.15 0.50 6.76
C LEU A 136 9.78 0.34 8.24
N GLY A 137 8.61 0.84 8.66
CA GLY A 137 8.11 0.64 10.03
C GLY A 137 7.99 -0.84 10.39
N ASN A 138 7.37 -1.63 9.53
CA ASN A 138 7.23 -3.07 9.75
C ASN A 138 8.57 -3.80 9.71
N MET A 139 9.50 -3.41 8.82
CA MET A 139 10.85 -3.97 8.80
C MET A 139 11.60 -3.71 10.11
N ILE A 140 11.47 -2.51 10.69
CA ILE A 140 12.05 -2.19 12.01
C ILE A 140 11.44 -3.08 13.10
N VAL A 141 10.11 -3.26 13.10
CA VAL A 141 9.44 -4.14 14.06
C VAL A 141 9.92 -5.59 13.91
N LEU A 142 9.96 -6.13 12.69
CA LEU A 142 10.45 -7.49 12.43
C LEU A 142 11.93 -7.64 12.83
N ALA A 143 12.78 -6.66 12.52
CA ALA A 143 14.19 -6.65 12.88
C ALA A 143 14.39 -6.60 14.41
N ALA A 144 13.53 -5.89 15.15
CA ALA A 144 13.58 -5.84 16.61
C ALA A 144 13.11 -7.16 17.26
N LEU A 145 12.14 -7.85 16.64
CA LEU A 145 11.66 -9.16 17.13
C LEU A 145 12.73 -10.25 17.02
N PHE A 146 13.62 -10.12 16.03
CA PHE A 146 14.63 -11.13 15.77
C PHE A 146 15.57 -11.39 16.98
N PRO A 147 16.28 -10.40 17.52
CA PRO A 147 17.12 -10.57 18.70
C PRO A 147 16.33 -10.97 19.95
N LEU A 148 15.06 -10.51 20.07
CA LEU A 148 14.20 -10.88 21.19
C LEU A 148 13.92 -12.38 21.22
N LEU A 149 13.67 -13.02 20.07
CA LEU A 149 13.47 -14.48 20.00
C LEU A 149 14.77 -15.27 20.20
N MET A 150 15.91 -14.72 19.79
CA MET A 150 17.21 -15.38 19.99
C MET A 150 17.73 -15.26 21.42
N TRP A 151 17.31 -14.25 22.18
CA TRP A 151 17.75 -14.01 23.56
C TRP A 151 17.55 -15.24 24.47
N ASN A 152 16.49 -15.97 24.28
CA ASN A 152 16.15 -17.14 25.07
C ASN A 152 16.88 -18.43 24.68
N GLY A 153 17.66 -18.43 23.61
CA GLY A 153 18.35 -19.62 23.09
C GLY A 153 17.42 -20.76 22.66
N THR A 154 16.10 -20.48 22.55
CA THR A 154 15.09 -21.50 22.21
C THR A 154 15.05 -21.78 20.70
N TYR A 155 15.46 -20.81 19.90
CA TYR A 155 15.41 -20.90 18.45
C TYR A 155 16.80 -20.61 17.86
N GLU A 156 17.21 -21.45 16.90
CA GLU A 156 18.30 -21.15 16.01
C GLU A 156 17.93 -20.00 15.07
N PHE A 157 18.92 -19.31 14.53
CA PHE A 157 18.75 -18.16 13.62
C PHE A 157 17.71 -18.43 12.52
N LEU A 158 17.84 -19.56 11.84
CA LEU A 158 16.95 -19.93 10.74
C LEU A 158 15.52 -20.20 11.18
N SER A 159 15.34 -20.92 12.30
CA SER A 159 14.01 -21.20 12.85
C SER A 159 13.32 -19.93 13.35
N ALA A 160 14.03 -19.01 13.99
CA ALA A 160 13.50 -17.71 14.36
C ALA A 160 13.05 -16.87 13.15
N ALA A 161 13.88 -16.87 12.10
CA ALA A 161 13.54 -16.19 10.83
C ALA A 161 12.27 -16.76 10.20
N LEU A 162 12.13 -18.08 10.19
CA LEU A 162 10.95 -18.74 9.63
C LEU A 162 9.67 -18.43 10.41
N VAL A 163 9.75 -18.48 11.76
CA VAL A 163 8.60 -18.16 12.62
C VAL A 163 8.10 -16.74 12.41
N ILE A 164 9.00 -15.80 12.16
CA ILE A 164 8.64 -14.38 11.98
C ILE A 164 8.26 -14.10 10.52
N LEU A 165 9.14 -14.41 9.56
CA LEU A 165 8.98 -13.96 8.20
C LEU A 165 7.92 -14.73 7.41
N PHE A 166 7.78 -16.03 7.65
CA PHE A 166 6.86 -16.86 6.87
C PHE A 166 5.40 -16.42 7.01
N PRO A 167 4.80 -16.33 8.22
CA PRO A 167 3.40 -15.91 8.36
C PRO A 167 3.19 -14.44 7.92
N TYR A 168 4.18 -13.57 8.14
CA TYR A 168 4.11 -12.19 7.71
C TYR A 168 4.07 -12.07 6.18
N LEU A 169 5.04 -12.67 5.47
CA LEU A 169 5.11 -12.62 4.00
C LEU A 169 3.92 -13.31 3.34
N LEU A 170 3.48 -14.45 3.89
CA LEU A 170 2.32 -15.16 3.38
C LEU A 170 1.06 -14.28 3.46
N SER A 171 0.85 -13.62 4.59
CA SER A 171 -0.27 -12.70 4.75
C SER A 171 -0.14 -11.47 3.85
N CYS A 172 1.05 -10.88 3.72
CA CYS A 172 1.29 -9.78 2.78
C CYS A 172 0.95 -10.18 1.36
N TYR A 173 1.43 -11.32 0.89
CA TYR A 173 1.16 -11.81 -0.46
C TYR A 173 -0.35 -12.00 -0.71
N CYS A 174 -1.04 -12.69 0.18
CA CYS A 174 -2.47 -12.92 0.05
C CYS A 174 -3.27 -11.61 0.05
N ASN A 175 -2.97 -10.72 0.99
CA ASN A 175 -3.67 -9.44 1.12
C ASN A 175 -3.43 -8.53 -0.09
N LEU A 176 -2.19 -8.42 -0.61
CA LEU A 176 -1.89 -7.64 -1.82
C LEU A 176 -2.61 -8.22 -3.05
N THR A 177 -2.64 -9.55 -3.18
CA THR A 177 -3.36 -10.21 -4.28
C THR A 177 -4.85 -9.93 -4.23
N ILE A 178 -5.46 -9.92 -3.03
CA ILE A 178 -6.87 -9.61 -2.84
C ILE A 178 -7.14 -8.15 -3.23
N VAL A 179 -6.35 -7.20 -2.72
CA VAL A 179 -6.52 -5.77 -3.01
C VAL A 179 -6.40 -5.50 -4.51
N ARG A 180 -5.52 -6.22 -5.21
CA ARG A 180 -5.39 -6.11 -6.67
C ARG A 180 -6.61 -6.63 -7.42
N LYS A 181 -7.19 -7.76 -6.96
CA LYS A 181 -8.30 -8.44 -7.67
C LYS A 181 -9.67 -7.88 -7.29
N VAL A 182 -9.86 -7.52 -6.03
CA VAL A 182 -11.14 -7.04 -5.49
C VAL A 182 -11.07 -5.54 -5.28
N ARG A 183 -11.77 -4.79 -6.13
CA ARG A 183 -11.87 -3.33 -6.02
C ARG A 183 -12.96 -2.94 -5.03
N GLY A 184 -12.75 -1.82 -4.33
CA GLY A 184 -13.74 -1.21 -3.45
C GLY A 184 -13.63 -1.58 -1.98
N LYS A 185 -14.67 -1.20 -1.23
CA LYS A 185 -14.71 -1.34 0.24
C LYS A 185 -14.71 -2.79 0.73
N GLU A 186 -15.16 -3.70 -0.12
CA GLU A 186 -15.26 -5.14 0.22
C GLU A 186 -13.91 -5.82 0.37
N SER A 187 -12.86 -5.31 -0.28
CA SER A 187 -11.53 -5.90 -0.24
C SER A 187 -10.98 -6.10 1.17
N ILE A 188 -11.34 -5.21 2.12
CA ILE A 188 -10.86 -5.31 3.50
C ILE A 188 -11.46 -6.51 4.25
N TYR A 189 -12.73 -6.85 3.96
CA TYR A 189 -13.37 -8.01 4.59
C TYR A 189 -12.69 -9.31 4.15
N TYR A 190 -12.37 -9.43 2.86
CA TYR A 190 -11.62 -10.59 2.35
C TYR A 190 -10.20 -10.65 2.91
N CYS A 191 -9.50 -9.51 2.98
CA CYS A 191 -8.17 -9.44 3.59
C CYS A 191 -8.21 -9.84 5.07
N SER A 192 -9.21 -9.36 5.83
CA SER A 192 -9.35 -9.71 7.24
C SER A 192 -9.67 -11.19 7.44
N ALA A 193 -10.57 -11.77 6.63
CA ALA A 193 -10.90 -13.19 6.68
C ALA A 193 -9.67 -14.08 6.43
N VAL A 194 -8.89 -13.76 5.38
CA VAL A 194 -7.67 -14.51 5.06
C VAL A 194 -6.62 -14.35 6.16
N SER A 195 -6.44 -13.16 6.71
CA SER A 195 -5.49 -12.92 7.80
C SER A 195 -5.89 -13.70 9.06
N VAL A 196 -7.18 -13.77 9.41
CA VAL A 196 -7.70 -14.58 10.52
C VAL A 196 -7.48 -16.07 10.27
N LEU A 197 -7.69 -16.56 9.05
CA LEU A 197 -7.39 -17.96 8.71
C LEU A 197 -5.90 -18.28 8.89
N ILE A 198 -5.00 -17.40 8.44
CA ILE A 198 -3.55 -17.59 8.65
C ILE A 198 -3.21 -17.57 10.14
N CYS A 199 -3.77 -16.63 10.93
CA CYS A 199 -3.60 -16.62 12.38
C CYS A 199 -4.05 -17.94 13.02
N GLY A 200 -5.22 -18.44 12.65
CA GLY A 200 -5.76 -19.70 13.12
C GLY A 200 -4.87 -20.90 12.79
N THR A 201 -4.38 -20.98 11.56
CA THR A 201 -3.46 -22.06 11.14
C THR A 201 -2.16 -22.03 11.92
N VAL A 202 -1.56 -20.85 12.14
CA VAL A 202 -0.34 -20.68 12.94
C VAL A 202 -0.56 -21.14 14.38
N LEU A 203 -1.69 -20.78 15.00
CA LEU A 203 -2.03 -21.23 16.35
C LEU A 203 -2.22 -22.74 16.41
N VAL A 204 -3.00 -23.33 15.51
CA VAL A 204 -3.23 -24.79 15.46
C VAL A 204 -1.90 -25.54 15.33
N VAL A 205 -1.02 -25.09 14.47
CA VAL A 205 0.32 -25.66 14.29
C VAL A 205 1.13 -25.59 15.59
N THR A 206 1.10 -24.44 16.26
CA THR A 206 1.83 -24.25 17.52
C THR A 206 1.28 -25.17 18.63
N TYR A 207 -0.04 -25.29 18.75
CA TYR A 207 -0.69 -26.15 19.75
C TYR A 207 -0.48 -27.64 19.47
N SER A 208 -0.48 -28.04 18.21
CA SER A 208 -0.30 -29.44 17.80
C SER A 208 1.10 -29.99 18.09
N LYS A 209 2.03 -29.15 18.58
CA LYS A 209 3.44 -29.49 18.82
C LYS A 209 4.14 -30.14 17.60
N ILE A 210 3.56 -30.03 16.44
CA ILE A 210 4.14 -30.56 15.19
C ILE A 210 5.36 -29.71 14.84
N ASN A 211 6.53 -30.35 14.83
CA ASN A 211 7.75 -29.70 14.36
C ASN A 211 7.72 -29.63 12.83
N ILE A 212 6.94 -28.67 12.27
CA ILE A 212 6.87 -28.47 10.81
C ILE A 212 8.25 -28.20 10.23
N TYR A 213 9.12 -27.57 11.01
CA TYR A 213 10.50 -27.27 10.59
C TYR A 213 11.35 -28.52 10.32
N SER A 214 10.99 -29.68 10.90
CA SER A 214 11.67 -30.96 10.64
C SER A 214 11.20 -31.66 9.36
N LEU A 215 10.05 -31.22 8.79
CA LEU A 215 9.49 -31.85 7.58
C LEU A 215 10.32 -31.60 6.33
N MET A 216 11.02 -30.46 6.25
CA MET A 216 11.82 -30.08 5.09
C MET A 216 13.26 -29.76 5.51
N LYS A 217 14.20 -30.05 4.61
CA LYS A 217 15.59 -29.62 4.78
C LYS A 217 15.65 -28.08 4.92
N PRO A 218 16.58 -27.51 5.70
CA PRO A 218 16.66 -26.07 5.94
C PRO A 218 16.76 -25.25 4.63
N LEU A 219 17.39 -25.80 3.61
CA LEU A 219 17.49 -25.20 2.29
C LEU A 219 16.10 -25.01 1.62
N GLY A 220 15.18 -25.96 1.80
CA GLY A 220 13.82 -25.87 1.24
C GLY A 220 13.01 -24.73 1.87
N TRP A 221 13.19 -24.49 3.16
CA TRP A 221 12.54 -23.37 3.86
C TRP A 221 13.09 -22.01 3.42
N VAL A 222 14.41 -21.88 3.25
CA VAL A 222 15.01 -20.65 2.72
C VAL A 222 14.50 -20.37 1.32
N LEU A 223 14.44 -21.40 0.46
CA LEU A 223 13.91 -21.25 -0.89
C LEU A 223 12.45 -20.82 -0.90
N SER A 224 11.61 -21.37 -0.01
CA SER A 224 10.20 -20.97 0.11
C SER A 224 10.05 -19.51 0.54
N LEU A 225 10.87 -19.01 1.47
CA LEU A 225 10.90 -17.60 1.87
C LEU A 225 11.29 -16.68 0.72
N VAL A 226 12.34 -17.06 -0.06
CA VAL A 226 12.79 -16.27 -1.21
C VAL A 226 11.70 -16.21 -2.28
N ILE A 227 11.07 -17.33 -2.60
CA ILE A 227 9.95 -17.37 -3.55
C ILE A 227 8.81 -16.49 -3.07
N LEU A 228 8.42 -16.58 -1.78
CA LEU A 228 7.34 -15.80 -1.21
C LEU A 228 7.67 -14.30 -1.22
N ALA A 229 8.91 -13.92 -0.91
CA ALA A 229 9.38 -12.53 -1.01
C ALA A 229 9.35 -12.01 -2.45
N MET A 230 9.76 -12.81 -3.44
CA MET A 230 9.66 -12.45 -4.85
C MET A 230 8.21 -12.26 -5.29
N LEU A 231 7.32 -13.15 -4.88
CA LEU A 231 5.90 -13.05 -5.19
C LEU A 231 5.26 -11.80 -4.57
N THR A 232 5.56 -11.49 -3.31
CA THR A 232 5.06 -10.26 -2.64
C THR A 232 5.57 -9.00 -3.33
N PHE A 233 6.84 -8.98 -3.72
CA PHE A 233 7.41 -7.84 -4.46
C PHE A 233 6.77 -7.68 -5.84
N ARG A 234 6.51 -8.79 -6.54
CA ARG A 234 5.81 -8.77 -7.83
C ARG A 234 4.39 -8.20 -7.69
N GLU A 235 3.61 -8.65 -6.71
CA GLU A 235 2.25 -8.13 -6.47
C GLU A 235 2.27 -6.64 -6.13
N TRP A 236 3.19 -6.20 -5.28
CA TRP A 236 3.38 -4.79 -4.96
C TRP A 236 3.69 -3.95 -6.20
N LYS A 237 4.61 -4.41 -7.07
CA LYS A 237 4.93 -3.74 -8.34
C LYS A 237 3.71 -3.65 -9.27
N MET A 238 2.91 -4.72 -9.35
CA MET A 238 1.70 -4.73 -10.17
C MET A 238 0.65 -3.74 -9.69
N ILE A 239 0.46 -3.58 -8.38
CA ILE A 239 -0.45 -2.56 -7.81
C ILE A 239 0.00 -1.16 -8.21
N LEU A 240 1.30 -0.88 -8.15
CA LEU A 240 1.85 0.43 -8.55
C LEU A 240 1.66 0.71 -10.05
N LEU A 241 1.82 -0.28 -10.92
CA LEU A 241 1.59 -0.14 -12.35
C LEU A 241 0.10 0.10 -12.66
N GLN A 242 -0.79 -0.64 -12.01
CA GLN A 242 -2.23 -0.42 -12.17
C GLN A 242 -2.68 0.96 -11.72
N SER A 243 -2.04 1.55 -10.71
CA SER A 243 -2.36 2.92 -10.27
C SER A 243 -2.04 3.99 -11.34
N GLU A 244 -1.12 3.71 -12.27
CA GLU A 244 -0.85 4.60 -13.42
C GLU A 244 -1.91 4.47 -14.51
N GLU A 245 -2.35 3.25 -14.82
CA GLU A 245 -3.40 3.01 -15.82
C GLU A 245 -4.73 3.67 -15.42
N TRP A 246 -5.04 3.70 -14.13
CA TRP A 246 -6.24 4.35 -13.61
C TRP A 246 -6.19 5.88 -13.75
N ALA A 247 -5.01 6.48 -13.65
CA ALA A 247 -4.83 7.91 -13.85
C ALA A 247 -5.09 8.35 -15.31
N TRP A 248 -5.03 7.43 -16.28
CA TRP A 248 -5.23 7.72 -17.71
C TRP A 248 -6.59 7.28 -18.25
N SER A 249 -7.42 6.58 -17.46
CA SER A 249 -8.72 6.07 -17.91
C SER A 249 -9.89 7.05 -17.73
N PHE A 250 -9.61 8.29 -17.34
CA PHE A 250 -10.49 9.44 -17.27
C PHE A 250 -9.95 10.57 -18.14
#